data_0d73109578eb1e1d14897218cfc85f8a
#
_entry.id   0d73109578eb1e1d14897218cfc85f8a
#
_cell.length_a   1.000
_cell.length_b   1.000
_cell.length_c   1.000
_cell.angle_alpha   90.00
_cell.angle_beta   90.00
_cell.angle_gamma   90.00
#
_symmetry.space_group_name_H-M   'P 1'
#
loop_
_entity.id
_entity.type
_entity.pdbx_description
1 polymer ?
#
loop_
_entity_poly.entity_id
_entity_poly.type
_entity_poly.pdbx_seq_one_letter_code
_entity_poly.pdbx_strand_id
1 'polypeptide(L)'
;LMIIGEGEEVNNEVLALFRQAQQAGWSKTRFLETAAKIQGVLIPSFYVPHWNPDGTLHDLTPTHGAPARVTKRIIQDLDACYYPTDPIVPSTEIVHDRVNVELFRGCIRGCRFCQAGYVYRPVRPRKPETIIRQGIESLKNTGYQEATLLSLSSSDYRPLDEVCDGLLEYCEPRSMSLALPSLRADNFSMDIMSRLQKVRKGGLTFAPEAGTQRLRDAINKNVREEDLLHSCQVAFEGGWNGVKLYFMLGLPTETDEDVLGIAELANQVLHTWRMHATNKARGVRITVSTSCFVPKPHSPFQWETQVTMDEYKRKVQLLRESIRAKSVTYNWHDPDTSFVEAVLSRGDRRIADVIEEVWRRA
;
A
#
# COMPACT_ATOMS: atom_id res chain seq x y z
N LEU A 1 -0.27 25.66 -2.81
CA LEU A 1 -0.58 25.16 -1.47
C LEU A 1 -0.69 23.63 -1.53
N MET A 2 -0.05 22.97 -0.57
CA MET A 2 -0.11 21.52 -0.39
C MET A 2 -0.52 21.21 1.05
N ILE A 3 -1.22 20.09 1.25
CA ILE A 3 -1.56 19.59 2.59
C ILE A 3 -0.64 18.40 2.87
N ILE A 4 0.08 18.46 3.98
CA ILE A 4 0.97 17.41 4.47
C ILE A 4 0.24 16.66 5.58
N GLY A 5 -0.15 15.42 5.30
CA GLY A 5 -0.92 14.57 6.21
C GLY A 5 -2.36 14.37 5.77
N GLU A 6 -3.27 14.37 6.72
CA GLU A 6 -4.68 13.99 6.54
C GLU A 6 -5.56 15.23 6.31
N GLY A 7 -6.46 15.13 5.33
CA GLY A 7 -7.18 16.27 4.76
C GLY A 7 -8.53 16.60 5.40
N GLU A 8 -9.14 15.69 6.13
CA GLU A 8 -10.56 15.76 6.54
C GLU A 8 -10.91 17.03 7.31
N GLU A 9 -10.02 17.48 8.21
CA GLU A 9 -10.21 18.71 8.97
C GLU A 9 -9.57 19.92 8.29
N VAL A 10 -8.31 19.79 7.86
CA VAL A 10 -7.53 20.92 7.34
C VAL A 10 -8.11 21.48 6.03
N ASN A 11 -8.78 20.66 5.21
CA ASN A 11 -9.48 21.15 4.04
C ASN A 11 -10.57 22.16 4.42
N ASN A 12 -11.33 21.89 5.47
CA ASN A 12 -12.37 22.79 5.95
C ASN A 12 -11.77 24.11 6.50
N GLU A 13 -10.64 24.02 7.21
CA GLU A 13 -9.92 25.20 7.70
C GLU A 13 -9.42 26.08 6.55
N VAL A 14 -8.81 25.47 5.52
CA VAL A 14 -8.32 26.19 4.34
C VAL A 14 -9.48 26.79 3.53
N LEU A 15 -10.59 26.09 3.34
CA LEU A 15 -11.77 26.58 2.65
C LEU A 15 -12.46 27.72 3.41
N ALA A 16 -12.56 27.64 4.72
CA ALA A 16 -13.09 28.73 5.56
C ALA A 16 -12.22 29.98 5.45
N LEU A 17 -10.89 29.81 5.53
CA LEU A 17 -9.94 30.91 5.34
C LEU A 17 -10.04 31.53 3.94
N PHE A 18 -10.22 30.70 2.90
CA PHE A 18 -10.37 31.19 1.53
C PHE A 18 -11.63 32.02 1.35
N ARG A 19 -12.77 31.58 1.91
CA ARG A 19 -14.02 32.36 1.91
C ARG A 19 -13.87 33.71 2.63
N GLN A 20 -13.20 33.70 3.80
CA GLN A 20 -12.90 34.95 4.52
C GLN A 20 -12.01 35.89 3.68
N ALA A 21 -10.97 35.35 3.02
CA ALA A 21 -10.08 36.11 2.18
C ALA A 21 -10.83 36.75 0.99
N GLN A 22 -11.74 36.01 0.35
CA GLN A 22 -12.60 36.53 -0.73
C GLN A 22 -13.49 37.68 -0.24
N GLN A 23 -14.20 37.50 0.87
CA GLN A 23 -15.08 38.52 1.45
C GLN A 23 -14.34 39.79 1.85
N ALA A 24 -13.12 39.65 2.37
CA ALA A 24 -12.30 40.76 2.82
C ALA A 24 -11.39 41.36 1.73
N GLY A 25 -11.48 40.87 0.47
CA GLY A 25 -10.67 41.36 -0.65
C GLY A 25 -9.17 41.17 -0.46
N TRP A 26 -8.73 40.07 0.18
CA TRP A 26 -7.30 39.83 0.41
C TRP A 26 -6.56 39.54 -0.90
N SER A 27 -5.29 39.96 -0.95
CA SER A 27 -4.37 39.52 -2.00
C SER A 27 -4.07 38.01 -1.85
N LYS A 28 -3.70 37.35 -2.96
CA LYS A 28 -3.23 35.98 -2.96
C LYS A 28 -2.10 35.75 -1.96
N THR A 29 -1.14 36.69 -1.89
CA THR A 29 0.01 36.63 -0.97
C THR A 29 -0.47 36.59 0.47
N ARG A 30 -1.35 37.51 0.88
CA ARG A 30 -1.90 37.57 2.25
C ARG A 30 -2.66 36.29 2.61
N PHE A 31 -3.45 35.73 1.68
CA PHE A 31 -4.12 34.46 1.89
C PHE A 31 -3.11 33.33 2.14
N LEU A 32 -2.07 33.21 1.31
CA LEU A 32 -1.05 32.16 1.43
C LEU A 32 -0.21 32.32 2.72
N GLU A 33 0.15 33.55 3.11
CA GLU A 33 0.85 33.82 4.37
C GLU A 33 0.03 33.41 5.60
N THR A 34 -1.29 33.59 5.53
CA THR A 34 -2.19 33.16 6.61
C THR A 34 -2.39 31.65 6.59
N ALA A 35 -2.57 31.07 5.42
CA ALA A 35 -2.74 29.62 5.24
C ALA A 35 -1.49 28.83 5.69
N ALA A 36 -0.28 29.37 5.48
CA ALA A 36 0.98 28.75 5.90
C ALA A 36 1.08 28.53 7.42
N LYS A 37 0.24 29.20 8.22
CA LYS A 37 0.18 29.04 9.69
C LYS A 37 -0.73 27.90 10.14
N ILE A 38 -1.54 27.35 9.24
CA ILE A 38 -2.40 26.20 9.52
C ILE A 38 -1.51 24.94 9.56
N GLN A 39 -1.63 24.12 10.61
CA GLN A 39 -0.88 22.88 10.73
C GLN A 39 -1.13 21.96 9.54
N GLY A 40 -0.07 21.48 8.91
CA GLY A 40 -0.13 20.62 7.74
C GLY A 40 -0.12 21.37 6.41
N VAL A 41 -0.23 22.69 6.40
CA VAL A 41 -0.21 23.46 5.15
C VAL A 41 1.22 23.84 4.78
N LEU A 42 1.64 23.44 3.59
CA LEU A 42 2.92 23.78 2.96
C LEU A 42 2.67 24.71 1.75
N ILE A 43 3.35 25.84 1.72
CA ILE A 43 3.40 26.72 0.55
C ILE A 43 4.81 26.59 -0.08
N PRO A 44 5.02 25.77 -1.10
CA PRO A 44 6.36 25.47 -1.62
C PRO A 44 7.17 26.70 -2.06
N SER A 45 6.49 27.73 -2.58
CA SER A 45 7.15 29.00 -2.98
C SER A 45 7.68 29.81 -1.81
N PHE A 46 7.31 29.51 -0.57
CA PHE A 46 7.80 30.22 0.62
C PHE A 46 9.08 29.59 1.21
N TYR A 47 9.65 28.59 0.54
CA TYR A 47 10.88 27.93 0.96
C TYR A 47 11.91 28.04 -0.16
N VAL A 48 12.95 28.84 0.08
CA VAL A 48 14.05 29.05 -0.86
C VAL A 48 15.10 27.95 -0.68
N PRO A 49 15.36 27.12 -1.69
CA PRO A 49 16.39 26.09 -1.60
C PRO A 49 17.79 26.70 -1.77
N HIS A 50 18.71 26.28 -0.93
CA HIS A 50 20.14 26.53 -1.08
C HIS A 50 20.85 25.22 -1.44
N TRP A 51 21.68 25.26 -2.46
CA TRP A 51 22.32 24.07 -3.01
C TRP A 51 23.83 24.08 -2.71
N ASN A 52 24.38 22.92 -2.40
CA ASN A 52 25.81 22.71 -2.34
C ASN A 52 26.43 22.73 -3.76
N PRO A 53 27.75 22.92 -3.90
CA PRO A 53 28.43 22.91 -5.20
C PRO A 53 28.25 21.60 -5.98
N ASP A 54 28.03 20.47 -5.30
CA ASP A 54 27.74 19.16 -5.90
C ASP A 54 26.28 18.95 -6.32
N GLY A 55 25.43 19.99 -6.15
CA GLY A 55 24.02 19.96 -6.50
C GLY A 55 23.10 19.30 -5.46
N THR A 56 23.62 18.87 -4.32
CA THR A 56 22.81 18.40 -3.20
C THR A 56 22.15 19.56 -2.47
N LEU A 57 20.97 19.33 -1.86
CA LEU A 57 20.27 20.34 -1.07
C LEU A 57 21.04 20.61 0.23
N HIS A 58 21.41 21.87 0.47
CA HIS A 58 22.00 22.31 1.73
C HIS A 58 20.92 22.57 2.76
N ASP A 59 20.01 23.50 2.48
CA ASP A 59 18.88 23.84 3.35
C ASP A 59 17.69 24.43 2.57
N LEU A 60 16.60 24.68 3.31
CA LEU A 60 15.41 25.39 2.84
C LEU A 60 15.14 26.57 3.77
N THR A 61 15.38 27.79 3.31
CA THR A 61 15.08 28.98 4.10
C THR A 61 13.61 29.40 3.97
N PRO A 62 12.85 29.44 5.08
CA PRO A 62 11.46 29.90 5.05
C PRO A 62 11.41 31.42 4.85
N THR A 63 10.44 31.87 4.06
CA THR A 63 10.12 33.28 3.77
C THR A 63 8.66 33.56 4.09
N HIS A 64 8.22 34.81 3.98
CA HIS A 64 6.80 35.19 4.17
C HIS A 64 6.21 34.77 5.54
N GLY A 65 7.04 34.62 6.55
CA GLY A 65 6.59 34.18 7.86
C GLY A 65 6.13 32.71 7.93
N ALA A 66 6.51 31.89 6.94
CA ALA A 66 6.25 30.47 6.96
C ALA A 66 7.04 29.77 8.09
N PRO A 67 6.52 28.69 8.69
CA PRO A 67 7.21 27.95 9.74
C PRO A 67 8.48 27.28 9.20
N ALA A 68 9.54 27.25 10.00
CA ALA A 68 10.78 26.56 9.61
C ALA A 68 10.57 25.06 9.35
N ARG A 69 9.55 24.47 9.96
CA ARG A 69 9.18 23.07 9.81
C ARG A 69 7.65 22.93 9.71
N VAL A 70 7.18 22.27 8.69
CA VAL A 70 5.75 21.92 8.55
C VAL A 70 5.48 20.60 9.27
N THR A 71 4.64 20.64 10.29
CA THR A 71 4.20 19.44 11.00
C THR A 71 2.98 18.86 10.29
N LYS A 72 3.02 17.56 9.95
CA LYS A 72 1.91 16.92 9.29
C LYS A 72 0.63 16.95 10.12
N ARG A 73 -0.51 17.08 9.47
CA ARG A 73 -1.83 16.93 10.10
C ARG A 73 -2.14 15.46 10.36
N ILE A 74 -2.66 15.16 11.54
CA ILE A 74 -3.07 13.82 11.94
C ILE A 74 -4.45 13.92 12.57
N ILE A 75 -5.41 13.13 12.07
CA ILE A 75 -6.72 12.95 12.70
C ILE A 75 -6.54 12.09 13.94
N GLN A 76 -6.97 12.58 15.08
CA GLN A 76 -6.82 11.88 16.36
C GLN A 76 -7.91 10.81 16.55
N ASP A 77 -9.15 11.14 16.19
CA ASP A 77 -10.31 10.27 16.30
C ASP A 77 -10.88 9.98 14.90
N LEU A 78 -10.62 8.78 14.39
CA LEU A 78 -11.11 8.36 13.08
C LEU A 78 -12.60 8.03 13.09
N ASP A 79 -13.20 7.72 14.23
CA ASP A 79 -14.63 7.45 14.34
C ASP A 79 -15.47 8.71 14.24
N ALA A 80 -14.94 9.84 14.72
CA ALA A 80 -15.57 11.14 14.65
C ALA A 80 -15.34 11.88 13.34
N CYS A 81 -14.36 11.46 12.51
CA CYS A 81 -14.08 12.16 11.27
C CYS A 81 -15.10 11.84 10.18
N TYR A 82 -15.28 12.79 9.27
CA TYR A 82 -16.18 12.61 8.12
C TYR A 82 -15.79 11.39 7.29
N TYR A 83 -16.79 10.57 6.95
CA TYR A 83 -16.70 9.46 6.01
C TYR A 83 -17.90 9.50 5.07
N PRO A 84 -17.70 9.53 3.73
CA PRO A 84 -18.81 9.59 2.77
C PRO A 84 -19.49 8.23 2.64
N THR A 85 -20.68 8.08 3.20
CA THR A 85 -21.51 6.88 3.04
C THR A 85 -22.40 6.93 1.80
N ASP A 86 -22.48 8.09 1.15
CA ASP A 86 -23.24 8.34 -0.09
C ASP A 86 -22.31 8.99 -1.15
N PRO A 87 -21.28 8.29 -1.64
CA PRO A 87 -20.38 8.83 -2.66
C PRO A 87 -21.06 8.82 -4.04
N ILE A 88 -20.58 9.71 -4.92
CA ILE A 88 -20.98 9.68 -6.33
C ILE A 88 -20.48 8.38 -6.96
N VAL A 89 -21.42 7.60 -7.49
CA VAL A 89 -21.12 6.34 -8.19
C VAL A 89 -20.86 6.65 -9.67
N PRO A 90 -19.70 6.23 -10.24
CA PRO A 90 -19.42 6.42 -11.65
C PRO A 90 -20.41 5.68 -12.54
N SER A 91 -20.75 6.27 -13.69
CA SER A 91 -21.59 5.64 -14.72
C SER A 91 -20.79 4.74 -15.68
N THR A 92 -19.46 4.73 -15.55
CA THR A 92 -18.55 3.92 -16.35
C THR A 92 -17.84 2.91 -15.45
N GLU A 93 -17.38 1.80 -16.02
CA GLU A 93 -16.59 0.80 -15.33
C GLU A 93 -15.27 1.40 -14.82
N ILE A 94 -14.95 1.17 -13.55
CA ILE A 94 -13.73 1.64 -12.89
C ILE A 94 -12.96 0.48 -12.26
N VAL A 95 -11.66 0.69 -11.99
CA VAL A 95 -10.77 -0.36 -11.44
C VAL A 95 -11.24 -0.87 -10.07
N HIS A 96 -11.79 0.00 -9.23
CA HIS A 96 -12.26 -0.32 -7.87
C HIS A 96 -13.76 -0.09 -7.73
N ASP A 97 -14.55 -0.84 -8.48
CA ASP A 97 -16.02 -0.75 -8.51
C ASP A 97 -16.65 -1.45 -7.29
N ARG A 98 -16.42 -0.88 -6.11
CA ARG A 98 -16.79 -1.45 -4.80
C ARG A 98 -16.76 -0.42 -3.69
N VAL A 99 -17.43 -0.73 -2.57
CA VAL A 99 -17.32 0.02 -1.33
C VAL A 99 -15.96 -0.28 -0.67
N ASN A 100 -15.25 0.76 -0.27
CA ASN A 100 -13.99 0.65 0.48
C ASN A 100 -14.19 1.19 1.89
N VAL A 101 -14.01 0.36 2.90
CA VAL A 101 -14.14 0.74 4.32
C VAL A 101 -12.80 0.61 5.01
N GLU A 102 -12.34 1.71 5.60
CA GLU A 102 -11.05 1.77 6.28
C GLU A 102 -11.14 1.22 7.70
N LEU A 103 -10.30 0.21 8.02
CA LEU A 103 -10.20 -0.39 9.37
C LEU A 103 -9.41 0.51 10.32
N PHE A 104 -8.24 0.95 9.88
CA PHE A 104 -7.31 1.79 10.64
C PHE A 104 -6.28 2.45 9.73
N ARG A 105 -5.64 3.50 10.21
CA ARG A 105 -4.49 4.16 9.58
C ARG A 105 -3.21 3.83 10.32
N GLY A 106 -2.10 3.81 9.55
CA GLY A 106 -0.78 3.46 10.05
C GLY A 106 -0.50 1.96 10.00
N CYS A 107 0.71 1.57 10.43
CA CYS A 107 1.13 0.18 10.50
C CYS A 107 2.09 0.00 11.68
N ILE A 108 1.88 -1.05 12.48
CA ILE A 108 2.75 -1.39 13.61
C ILE A 108 4.05 -2.07 13.17
N ARG A 109 4.07 -2.58 11.93
CA ARG A 109 5.23 -3.30 11.40
C ARG A 109 6.35 -2.33 11.07
N GLY A 110 7.56 -2.82 11.04
CA GLY A 110 8.75 -1.98 10.84
C GLY A 110 9.54 -2.38 9.60
N CYS A 111 8.87 -2.81 8.52
CA CYS A 111 9.54 -3.19 7.27
C CYS A 111 10.40 -2.03 6.76
N ARG A 112 11.71 -2.26 6.60
CA ARG A 112 12.69 -1.19 6.34
C ARG A 112 12.53 -0.51 4.99
N PHE A 113 11.88 -1.16 4.03
CA PHE A 113 11.61 -0.64 2.69
C PHE A 113 10.29 0.15 2.59
N CYS A 114 9.40 0.00 3.56
CA CYS A 114 8.02 0.45 3.44
C CYS A 114 7.83 1.91 3.88
N GLN A 115 7.65 2.84 2.93
CA GLN A 115 7.38 4.25 3.24
C GLN A 115 6.06 4.42 4.01
N ALA A 116 4.99 3.71 3.58
CA ALA A 116 3.67 3.81 4.19
C ALA A 116 3.68 3.45 5.68
N GLY A 117 4.47 2.42 6.06
CA GLY A 117 4.63 2.01 7.46
C GLY A 117 5.23 3.07 8.39
N TYR A 118 5.85 4.11 7.85
CA TYR A 118 6.44 5.22 8.62
C TYR A 118 5.64 6.50 8.46
N VAL A 119 5.22 6.85 7.25
CA VAL A 119 4.53 8.10 6.94
C VAL A 119 3.14 8.15 7.60
N TYR A 120 2.42 7.02 7.67
CA TYR A 120 1.06 6.98 8.22
C TYR A 120 0.98 6.70 9.73
N ARG A 121 2.10 6.67 10.44
CA ARG A 121 2.10 6.60 11.92
C ARG A 121 1.54 7.87 12.55
N PRO A 122 0.91 7.73 13.75
CA PRO A 122 0.67 6.55 14.58
C PRO A 122 -0.45 5.65 14.04
N VAL A 123 -0.53 4.41 14.58
CA VAL A 123 -1.66 3.52 14.28
C VAL A 123 -2.89 4.01 15.02
N ARG A 124 -3.99 4.17 14.29
CA ARG A 124 -5.29 4.62 14.83
C ARG A 124 -6.39 3.75 14.25
N PRO A 125 -6.96 2.85 15.07
CA PRO A 125 -8.08 2.01 14.64
C PRO A 125 -9.41 2.76 14.70
N ARG A 126 -10.35 2.38 13.86
CA ARG A 126 -11.78 2.66 14.03
C ARG A 126 -12.40 1.60 14.91
N LYS A 127 -13.53 1.93 15.54
CA LYS A 127 -14.33 0.97 16.28
C LYS A 127 -15.09 0.03 15.34
N PRO A 128 -15.31 -1.24 15.72
CA PRO A 128 -16.07 -2.19 14.91
C PRO A 128 -17.45 -1.66 14.49
N GLU A 129 -18.19 -1.06 15.41
CA GLU A 129 -19.53 -0.53 15.15
C GLU A 129 -19.53 0.57 14.08
N THR A 130 -18.49 1.43 14.10
CA THR A 130 -18.32 2.48 13.10
C THR A 130 -18.07 1.88 11.71
N ILE A 131 -17.19 0.87 11.62
CA ILE A 131 -16.84 0.19 10.37
C ILE A 131 -18.07 -0.52 9.80
N ILE A 132 -18.78 -1.30 10.62
CA ILE A 132 -19.98 -2.04 10.23
C ILE A 132 -21.05 -1.07 9.71
N ARG A 133 -21.33 -0.02 10.47
CA ARG A 133 -22.32 1.01 10.08
C ARG A 133 -21.93 1.65 8.75
N GLN A 134 -20.71 2.16 8.61
CA GLN A 134 -20.22 2.81 7.39
C GLN A 134 -20.29 1.86 6.19
N GLY A 135 -19.88 0.60 6.35
CA GLY A 135 -19.94 -0.41 5.29
C GLY A 135 -21.37 -0.68 4.82
N ILE A 136 -22.30 -0.93 5.74
CA ILE A 136 -23.71 -1.21 5.42
C ILE A 136 -24.39 0.00 4.79
N GLU A 137 -24.19 1.20 5.34
CA GLU A 137 -24.76 2.44 4.78
C GLU A 137 -24.25 2.69 3.36
N SER A 138 -22.95 2.53 3.14
CA SER A 138 -22.35 2.71 1.81
C SER A 138 -22.85 1.69 0.80
N LEU A 139 -22.98 0.41 1.18
CA LEU A 139 -23.57 -0.63 0.30
C LEU A 139 -25.03 -0.32 -0.06
N LYS A 140 -25.82 0.19 0.89
CA LYS A 140 -27.22 0.60 0.64
C LYS A 140 -27.33 1.77 -0.33
N ASN A 141 -26.47 2.78 -0.15
CA ASN A 141 -26.56 4.03 -0.90
C ASN A 141 -25.97 3.92 -2.31
N THR A 142 -24.94 3.09 -2.49
CA THR A 142 -24.26 2.95 -3.78
C THR A 142 -24.77 1.82 -4.66
N GLY A 143 -25.40 0.78 -4.07
CA GLY A 143 -25.82 -0.42 -4.80
C GLY A 143 -24.66 -1.36 -5.20
N TYR A 144 -23.44 -1.11 -4.74
CA TYR A 144 -22.31 -2.01 -5.00
C TYR A 144 -22.55 -3.41 -4.41
N GLN A 145 -22.01 -4.43 -5.07
CA GLN A 145 -22.14 -5.84 -4.69
C GLN A 145 -20.91 -6.36 -3.93
N GLU A 146 -19.95 -5.51 -3.67
CA GLU A 146 -18.70 -5.85 -2.96
C GLU A 146 -18.30 -4.76 -1.99
N ALA A 147 -17.92 -5.14 -0.78
CA ALA A 147 -17.22 -4.29 0.17
C ALA A 147 -15.80 -4.80 0.40
N THR A 148 -14.85 -3.88 0.53
CA THR A 148 -13.44 -4.16 0.82
C THR A 148 -13.02 -3.47 2.10
N LEU A 149 -12.43 -4.23 3.03
CA LEU A 149 -11.86 -3.70 4.26
C LEU A 149 -10.41 -3.27 4.04
N LEU A 150 -10.14 -1.97 4.08
CA LEU A 150 -8.84 -1.41 3.77
C LEU A 150 -7.99 -1.14 5.02
N SER A 151 -6.73 -1.55 4.96
CA SER A 151 -5.67 -1.12 5.86
C SER A 151 -4.31 -1.48 5.28
N LEU A 152 -3.23 -1.07 5.94
CA LEU A 152 -1.86 -1.52 5.57
C LEU A 152 -1.55 -2.94 6.05
N SER A 153 -2.36 -3.52 6.96
CA SER A 153 -2.16 -4.87 7.50
C SER A 153 -3.43 -5.34 8.22
N SER A 154 -4.42 -5.79 7.46
CA SER A 154 -5.78 -6.09 7.98
C SER A 154 -5.78 -7.14 9.09
N SER A 155 -4.88 -8.11 9.04
CA SER A 155 -4.71 -9.12 10.09
C SER A 155 -4.18 -8.57 11.44
N ASP A 156 -3.68 -7.33 11.48
CA ASP A 156 -3.25 -6.67 12.73
C ASP A 156 -4.41 -5.93 13.44
N TYR A 157 -5.59 -5.89 12.85
CA TYR A 157 -6.79 -5.34 13.46
C TYR A 157 -7.43 -6.38 14.39
N ARG A 158 -7.29 -6.20 15.72
CA ARG A 158 -7.71 -7.22 16.68
C ARG A 158 -9.17 -7.64 16.58
N PRO A 159 -10.17 -6.71 16.49
CA PRO A 159 -11.58 -7.09 16.38
C PRO A 159 -12.01 -7.36 14.92
N LEU A 160 -11.14 -7.97 14.11
CA LEU A 160 -11.43 -8.26 12.70
C LEU A 160 -12.61 -9.21 12.54
N ASP A 161 -12.69 -10.22 13.42
CA ASP A 161 -13.79 -11.22 13.42
C ASP A 161 -15.13 -10.54 13.61
N GLU A 162 -15.24 -9.63 14.60
CA GLU A 162 -16.45 -8.88 14.90
C GLU A 162 -16.93 -8.03 13.72
N VAL A 163 -15.99 -7.36 13.04
CA VAL A 163 -16.29 -6.58 11.83
C VAL A 163 -16.75 -7.47 10.68
N CYS A 164 -16.08 -8.60 10.48
CA CYS A 164 -16.46 -9.56 9.44
C CYS A 164 -17.85 -10.14 9.73
N ASP A 165 -18.15 -10.49 10.98
CA ASP A 165 -19.46 -11.00 11.39
C ASP A 165 -20.57 -10.02 11.12
N GLY A 166 -20.42 -8.79 11.59
CA GLY A 166 -21.45 -7.76 11.41
C GLY A 166 -21.68 -7.38 9.95
N LEU A 167 -20.65 -7.38 9.11
CA LEU A 167 -20.81 -7.12 7.68
C LEU A 167 -21.38 -8.33 6.93
N LEU A 168 -20.98 -9.55 7.27
CA LEU A 168 -21.47 -10.77 6.62
C LEU A 168 -22.93 -11.05 6.95
N GLU A 169 -23.41 -10.71 8.13
CA GLU A 169 -24.85 -10.78 8.49
C GLU A 169 -25.70 -9.96 7.51
N TYR A 170 -25.20 -8.82 7.06
CA TYR A 170 -25.87 -8.00 6.05
C TYR A 170 -25.63 -8.50 4.62
N CYS A 171 -24.41 -8.92 4.29
CA CYS A 171 -23.94 -9.22 2.92
C CYS A 171 -24.39 -10.62 2.44
N GLU A 172 -24.29 -11.67 3.27
CA GLU A 172 -24.58 -13.06 2.88
C GLU A 172 -26.00 -13.23 2.32
N PRO A 173 -27.07 -12.76 2.99
CA PRO A 173 -28.45 -12.93 2.48
C PRO A 173 -28.72 -12.18 1.17
N ARG A 174 -27.83 -11.22 0.82
CA ARG A 174 -27.96 -10.36 -0.39
C ARG A 174 -26.98 -10.77 -1.50
N SER A 175 -26.22 -11.87 -1.30
CA SER A 175 -25.19 -12.32 -2.25
C SER A 175 -24.11 -11.26 -2.53
N MET A 176 -23.84 -10.37 -1.57
CA MET A 176 -22.79 -9.36 -1.64
C MET A 176 -21.48 -9.95 -1.10
N SER A 177 -20.35 -9.62 -1.72
CA SER A 177 -19.05 -10.13 -1.32
C SER A 177 -18.32 -9.18 -0.36
N LEU A 178 -17.52 -9.76 0.55
CA LEU A 178 -16.61 -9.03 1.43
C LEU A 178 -15.18 -9.45 1.13
N ALA A 179 -14.28 -8.50 0.89
CA ALA A 179 -12.88 -8.73 0.55
C ALA A 179 -11.91 -8.18 1.61
N LEU A 180 -10.84 -8.94 1.85
CA LEU A 180 -9.72 -8.58 2.74
C LEU A 180 -8.40 -8.62 1.94
N PRO A 181 -7.98 -7.51 1.30
CA PRO A 181 -6.84 -7.54 0.40
C PRO A 181 -5.47 -7.59 1.09
N SER A 182 -5.36 -7.15 2.33
CA SER A 182 -4.07 -6.95 3.03
C SER A 182 -3.84 -7.98 4.13
N LEU A 183 -4.08 -9.27 3.82
CA LEU A 183 -3.80 -10.37 4.74
C LEU A 183 -2.30 -10.68 4.75
N ARG A 184 -1.77 -10.92 5.95
CA ARG A 184 -0.40 -11.38 6.15
C ARG A 184 -0.37 -12.89 6.34
N ALA A 185 0.72 -13.51 5.87
CA ALA A 185 0.91 -14.95 6.01
C ALA A 185 1.10 -15.41 7.46
N ASP A 186 1.62 -14.55 8.34
CA ASP A 186 1.86 -14.84 9.74
C ASP A 186 0.59 -14.74 10.66
N ASN A 187 -0.54 -14.33 10.09
CA ASN A 187 -1.80 -14.20 10.85
C ASN A 187 -3.01 -14.48 9.93
N PHE A 188 -3.03 -15.69 9.37
CA PHE A 188 -4.08 -16.15 8.45
C PHE A 188 -5.12 -17.01 9.20
N SER A 189 -6.38 -16.54 9.25
CA SER A 189 -7.49 -17.27 9.88
C SER A 189 -8.36 -17.97 8.84
N MET A 190 -8.47 -19.31 8.96
CA MET A 190 -9.35 -20.12 8.12
C MET A 190 -10.82 -19.84 8.36
N ASP A 191 -11.19 -19.59 9.60
CA ASP A 191 -12.58 -19.34 9.94
C ASP A 191 -13.10 -18.10 9.20
N ILE A 192 -12.38 -16.98 9.29
CA ILE A 192 -12.69 -15.77 8.52
C ILE A 192 -12.73 -16.08 7.04
N MET A 193 -11.72 -16.74 6.50
CA MET A 193 -11.62 -16.98 5.06
C MET A 193 -12.72 -17.91 4.54
N SER A 194 -13.09 -18.95 5.27
CA SER A 194 -14.16 -19.87 4.88
C SER A 194 -15.52 -19.15 4.80
N ARG A 195 -15.74 -18.18 5.68
CA ARG A 195 -16.96 -17.38 5.72
C ARG A 195 -17.02 -16.34 4.59
N LEU A 196 -15.91 -15.64 4.34
CA LEU A 196 -15.78 -14.69 3.24
C LEU A 196 -16.01 -15.33 1.87
N GLN A 197 -15.70 -16.64 1.73
CA GLN A 197 -15.86 -17.37 0.47
C GLN A 197 -17.26 -17.87 0.15
N LYS A 198 -18.19 -17.84 1.08
CA LYS A 198 -19.55 -18.33 0.84
C LYS A 198 -20.21 -17.66 -0.37
N VAL A 199 -19.90 -16.39 -0.61
CA VAL A 199 -20.44 -15.63 -1.74
C VAL A 199 -19.52 -15.69 -2.96
N ARG A 200 -18.22 -15.37 -2.78
CA ARG A 200 -17.24 -15.35 -3.87
C ARG A 200 -15.86 -15.76 -3.40
N LYS A 201 -15.23 -16.71 -4.11
CA LYS A 201 -13.84 -17.07 -3.87
C LYS A 201 -12.91 -16.00 -4.42
N GLY A 202 -12.26 -15.25 -3.54
CA GLY A 202 -11.19 -14.34 -3.89
C GLY A 202 -9.88 -15.08 -4.18
N GLY A 203 -8.95 -14.46 -4.91
CA GLY A 203 -7.57 -14.93 -5.04
C GLY A 203 -6.80 -14.67 -3.76
N LEU A 204 -5.89 -15.59 -3.40
CA LEU A 204 -4.97 -15.40 -2.28
C LEU A 204 -3.68 -14.75 -2.75
N THR A 205 -3.25 -13.75 -2.01
CA THR A 205 -2.00 -13.03 -2.27
C THR A 205 -1.22 -12.91 -0.97
N PHE A 206 0.03 -13.38 -1.00
CA PHE A 206 0.99 -13.21 0.09
C PHE A 206 2.20 -12.44 -0.41
N ALA A 207 2.81 -11.65 0.45
CA ALA A 207 3.97 -10.84 0.15
C ALA A 207 5.13 -11.21 1.09
N PRO A 208 5.88 -12.30 0.84
CA PRO A 208 7.09 -12.62 1.58
C PRO A 208 8.19 -11.57 1.40
N GLU A 209 8.20 -10.88 0.25
CA GLU A 209 9.11 -9.82 -0.21
C GLU A 209 10.51 -10.32 -0.57
N ALA A 210 11.02 -11.38 0.07
CA ALA A 210 12.35 -11.97 -0.19
C ALA A 210 12.30 -13.49 -0.19
N GLY A 211 13.20 -14.12 -0.95
CA GLY A 211 13.24 -15.57 -1.14
C GLY A 211 13.75 -16.34 0.07
N THR A 212 14.68 -15.76 0.85
CA THR A 212 15.29 -16.43 2.01
C THR A 212 14.90 -15.80 3.33
N GLN A 213 14.97 -16.58 4.41
CA GLN A 213 14.71 -16.06 5.77
C GLN A 213 15.72 -14.97 6.13
N ARG A 214 17.00 -15.19 5.81
CA ARG A 214 18.06 -14.20 6.03
C ARG A 214 17.69 -12.83 5.48
N LEU A 215 17.23 -12.78 4.24
CA LEU A 215 16.88 -11.52 3.60
C LEU A 215 15.55 -10.95 4.14
N ARG A 216 14.56 -11.80 4.48
CA ARG A 216 13.34 -11.34 5.18
C ARG A 216 13.67 -10.68 6.51
N ASP A 217 14.62 -11.23 7.26
CA ASP A 217 15.08 -10.64 8.53
C ASP A 217 15.84 -9.34 8.30
N ALA A 218 16.71 -9.29 7.28
CA ALA A 218 17.45 -8.07 6.89
C ALA A 218 16.52 -6.89 6.54
N ILE A 219 15.39 -7.15 5.90
CA ILE A 219 14.39 -6.12 5.55
C ILE A 219 13.33 -5.92 6.66
N ASN A 220 13.44 -6.63 7.78
CA ASN A 220 12.49 -6.61 8.90
C ASN A 220 11.04 -6.92 8.47
N LYS A 221 10.86 -7.92 7.61
CA LYS A 221 9.53 -8.32 7.14
C LYS A 221 8.75 -9.09 8.19
N ASN A 222 9.43 -9.79 9.12
CA ASN A 222 8.84 -10.58 10.20
C ASN A 222 7.77 -11.58 9.71
N VAL A 223 8.07 -12.28 8.62
CA VAL A 223 7.29 -13.42 8.10
C VAL A 223 8.25 -14.60 8.00
N ARG A 224 7.94 -15.70 8.69
CA ARG A 224 8.71 -16.93 8.60
C ARG A 224 8.25 -17.77 7.41
N GLU A 225 9.12 -18.63 6.95
CA GLU A 225 8.80 -19.56 5.88
C GLU A 225 7.68 -20.51 6.31
N GLU A 226 7.74 -21.02 7.56
CA GLU A 226 6.72 -21.89 8.12
C GLU A 226 5.33 -21.20 8.14
N ASP A 227 5.26 -19.92 8.48
CA ASP A 227 4.00 -19.15 8.51
C ASP A 227 3.36 -19.10 7.11
N LEU A 228 4.18 -18.84 6.08
CA LEU A 228 3.71 -18.81 4.69
C LEU A 228 3.22 -20.20 4.24
N LEU A 229 4.02 -21.24 4.49
CA LEU A 229 3.67 -22.60 4.09
C LEU A 229 2.42 -23.11 4.82
N HIS A 230 2.30 -22.80 6.11
CA HIS A 230 1.11 -23.10 6.89
C HIS A 230 -0.13 -22.40 6.33
N SER A 231 -0.03 -21.11 6.02
CA SER A 231 -1.13 -20.35 5.41
C SER A 231 -1.54 -20.90 4.04
N CYS A 232 -0.57 -21.33 3.24
CA CYS A 232 -0.83 -22.00 1.97
C CYS A 232 -1.49 -23.37 2.17
N GLN A 233 -1.03 -24.16 3.15
CA GLN A 233 -1.63 -25.44 3.51
C GLN A 233 -3.11 -25.28 3.84
N VAL A 234 -3.38 -24.41 4.79
CA VAL A 234 -4.73 -24.11 5.27
C VAL A 234 -5.63 -23.66 4.12
N ALA A 235 -5.12 -22.82 3.22
CA ALA A 235 -5.83 -22.39 2.03
C ALA A 235 -6.14 -23.56 1.08
N PHE A 236 -5.18 -24.42 0.81
CA PHE A 236 -5.35 -25.57 -0.09
C PHE A 236 -6.31 -26.63 0.48
N GLU A 237 -6.30 -26.85 1.79
CA GLU A 237 -7.29 -27.67 2.49
C GLU A 237 -8.70 -27.06 2.37
N GLY A 238 -8.81 -25.72 2.40
CA GLY A 238 -10.04 -24.97 2.14
C GLY A 238 -10.48 -24.95 0.66
N GLY A 239 -9.72 -25.60 -0.24
CA GLY A 239 -10.08 -25.77 -1.65
C GLY A 239 -9.66 -24.62 -2.57
N TRP A 240 -8.73 -23.75 -2.13
CA TRP A 240 -8.07 -22.82 -3.04
C TRP A 240 -7.13 -23.58 -3.99
N ASN A 241 -7.02 -23.07 -5.21
CA ASN A 241 -6.13 -23.62 -6.23
C ASN A 241 -5.28 -22.53 -6.91
N GLY A 242 -5.23 -21.33 -6.33
CA GLY A 242 -4.41 -20.22 -6.83
C GLY A 242 -3.82 -19.42 -5.68
N VAL A 243 -2.50 -19.17 -5.76
CA VAL A 243 -1.77 -18.31 -4.81
C VAL A 243 -0.85 -17.39 -5.60
N LYS A 244 -0.85 -16.10 -5.25
CA LYS A 244 0.08 -15.11 -5.78
C LYS A 244 1.08 -14.70 -4.71
N LEU A 245 2.37 -14.75 -5.05
CA LEU A 245 3.49 -14.41 -4.17
C LEU A 245 4.20 -13.17 -4.72
N TYR A 246 4.29 -12.14 -3.89
CA TYR A 246 5.02 -10.91 -4.23
C TYR A 246 6.41 -10.88 -3.59
N PHE A 247 7.39 -10.48 -4.41
CA PHE A 247 8.78 -10.30 -4.00
C PHE A 247 9.36 -9.01 -4.57
N MET A 248 10.47 -8.57 -4.00
CA MET A 248 11.31 -7.52 -4.56
C MET A 248 12.68 -8.10 -4.94
N LEU A 249 13.25 -7.57 -6.04
CA LEU A 249 14.63 -7.83 -6.44
C LEU A 249 15.46 -6.56 -6.26
N GLY A 250 16.72 -6.72 -5.90
CA GLY A 250 17.62 -5.60 -5.66
C GLY A 250 17.51 -5.03 -4.25
N LEU A 251 17.05 -5.80 -3.30
CA LEU A 251 17.03 -5.42 -1.88
C LEU A 251 18.45 -5.24 -1.34
N PRO A 252 18.65 -4.34 -0.36
CA PRO A 252 19.95 -4.23 0.31
C PRO A 252 20.43 -5.57 0.84
N THR A 253 21.71 -5.89 0.59
CA THR A 253 22.38 -7.16 0.95
C THR A 253 21.91 -8.42 0.20
N GLU A 254 21.08 -8.29 -0.84
CA GLU A 254 20.58 -9.41 -1.62
C GLU A 254 21.71 -10.09 -2.40
N THR A 255 21.78 -11.42 -2.30
CA THR A 255 22.69 -12.28 -3.07
C THR A 255 21.92 -13.10 -4.12
N ASP A 256 22.66 -13.80 -5.00
CA ASP A 256 22.02 -14.67 -5.98
C ASP A 256 21.30 -15.86 -5.32
N GLU A 257 21.78 -16.33 -4.18
CA GLU A 257 21.09 -17.36 -3.37
C GLU A 257 19.74 -16.87 -2.88
N ASP A 258 19.60 -15.58 -2.52
CA ASP A 258 18.32 -15.01 -2.12
C ASP A 258 17.34 -14.95 -3.28
N VAL A 259 17.83 -14.65 -4.49
CA VAL A 259 17.02 -14.65 -5.71
C VAL A 259 16.55 -16.07 -6.05
N LEU A 260 17.46 -17.06 -6.00
CA LEU A 260 17.14 -18.47 -6.22
C LEU A 260 16.17 -19.00 -5.15
N GLY A 261 16.27 -18.51 -3.91
CA GLY A 261 15.34 -18.82 -2.83
C GLY A 261 13.88 -18.50 -3.14
N ILE A 262 13.61 -17.55 -4.05
CA ILE A 262 12.25 -17.27 -4.53
C ILE A 262 11.67 -18.47 -5.29
N ALA A 263 12.46 -19.09 -6.17
CA ALA A 263 12.03 -20.28 -6.91
C ALA A 263 11.86 -21.48 -5.99
N GLU A 264 12.75 -21.64 -5.01
CA GLU A 264 12.67 -22.71 -4.00
C GLU A 264 11.37 -22.55 -3.17
N LEU A 265 11.08 -21.35 -2.67
CA LEU A 265 9.87 -21.08 -1.90
C LEU A 265 8.59 -21.36 -2.73
N ALA A 266 8.60 -21.00 -4.02
CA ALA A 266 7.49 -21.33 -4.92
C ALA A 266 7.32 -22.85 -5.12
N ASN A 267 8.42 -23.61 -5.18
CA ASN A 267 8.40 -25.06 -5.26
C ASN A 267 7.88 -25.69 -3.96
N GLN A 268 8.23 -25.15 -2.80
CA GLN A 268 7.70 -25.59 -1.50
C GLN A 268 6.20 -25.34 -1.40
N VAL A 269 5.70 -24.18 -1.87
CA VAL A 269 4.25 -23.92 -1.96
C VAL A 269 3.56 -24.91 -2.91
N LEU A 270 4.19 -25.26 -4.04
CA LEU A 270 3.68 -26.28 -4.95
C LEU A 270 3.64 -27.65 -4.29
N HIS A 271 4.68 -28.00 -3.52
CA HIS A 271 4.72 -29.24 -2.75
C HIS A 271 3.61 -29.27 -1.70
N THR A 272 3.43 -28.21 -0.94
CA THR A 272 2.34 -28.05 0.03
C THR A 272 0.97 -28.30 -0.61
N TRP A 273 0.73 -27.74 -1.80
CA TRP A 273 -0.51 -28.04 -2.53
C TRP A 273 -0.65 -29.52 -2.88
N ARG A 274 0.43 -30.17 -3.35
CA ARG A 274 0.40 -31.62 -3.69
C ARG A 274 0.04 -32.50 -2.49
N MET A 275 0.50 -32.11 -1.31
CA MET A 275 0.24 -32.86 -0.09
C MET A 275 -1.16 -32.60 0.49
N HIS A 276 -1.64 -31.35 0.46
CA HIS A 276 -2.79 -30.92 1.26
C HIS A 276 -4.05 -30.56 0.46
N ALA A 277 -3.96 -30.40 -0.86
CA ALA A 277 -5.13 -30.01 -1.64
C ALA A 277 -6.23 -31.06 -1.62
N THR A 278 -7.44 -30.64 -1.28
CA THR A 278 -8.65 -31.48 -1.23
C THR A 278 -9.17 -31.83 -2.63
N ASN A 279 -8.96 -30.96 -3.62
CA ASN A 279 -9.33 -31.21 -5.01
C ASN A 279 -8.16 -30.92 -5.96
N LYS A 280 -7.52 -31.97 -6.42
CA LYS A 280 -6.38 -31.91 -7.34
C LYS A 280 -6.77 -31.85 -8.83
N ALA A 281 -8.02 -32.17 -9.17
CA ALA A 281 -8.47 -32.24 -10.57
C ALA A 281 -8.38 -30.89 -11.31
N ARG A 282 -8.51 -29.76 -10.58
CA ARG A 282 -8.43 -28.41 -11.16
C ARG A 282 -7.00 -27.90 -11.35
N GLY A 283 -6.01 -28.65 -10.85
CA GLY A 283 -4.62 -28.19 -10.82
C GLY A 283 -4.41 -27.00 -9.86
N VAL A 284 -3.18 -26.47 -9.84
CA VAL A 284 -2.84 -25.27 -9.08
C VAL A 284 -2.20 -24.23 -9.99
N ARG A 285 -2.43 -22.95 -9.68
CA ARG A 285 -1.73 -21.82 -10.27
C ARG A 285 -0.99 -21.05 -9.18
N ILE A 286 0.32 -21.08 -9.23
CA ILE A 286 1.17 -20.25 -8.38
C ILE A 286 1.72 -19.14 -9.25
N THR A 287 1.52 -17.88 -8.84
CA THR A 287 2.06 -16.73 -9.56
C THR A 287 3.13 -16.07 -8.69
N VAL A 288 4.37 -16.10 -9.13
CA VAL A 288 5.47 -15.30 -8.58
C VAL A 288 5.49 -13.97 -9.30
N SER A 289 5.50 -12.87 -8.56
CA SER A 289 5.56 -11.53 -9.13
C SER A 289 6.65 -10.73 -8.43
N THR A 290 7.60 -10.20 -9.20
CA THR A 290 8.70 -9.40 -8.65
C THR A 290 8.62 -7.94 -9.11
N SER A 291 8.97 -7.03 -8.21
CA SER A 291 9.22 -5.62 -8.50
C SER A 291 10.67 -5.26 -8.18
N CYS A 292 11.20 -4.23 -8.81
CA CYS A 292 12.50 -3.68 -8.43
C CYS A 292 12.36 -2.94 -7.10
N PHE A 293 13.32 -3.13 -6.19
CA PHE A 293 13.43 -2.32 -4.99
C PHE A 293 13.75 -0.87 -5.37
N VAL A 294 12.91 0.06 -4.91
CA VAL A 294 13.13 1.50 -5.04
C VAL A 294 13.25 2.10 -3.65
N PRO A 295 14.40 2.68 -3.28
CA PRO A 295 14.56 3.35 -1.99
C PRO A 295 13.56 4.51 -1.86
N LYS A 296 12.70 4.47 -0.85
CA LYS A 296 11.65 5.48 -0.64
C LYS A 296 12.05 6.48 0.43
N PRO A 297 11.82 7.79 0.23
CA PRO A 297 12.00 8.79 1.28
C PRO A 297 11.23 8.43 2.55
N HIS A 298 11.74 8.83 3.70
CA HIS A 298 11.15 8.58 5.02
C HIS A 298 11.09 7.10 5.45
N SER A 299 11.75 6.19 4.72
CA SER A 299 11.94 4.81 5.15
C SER A 299 13.36 4.58 5.67
N PRO A 300 13.64 3.56 6.50
CA PRO A 300 15.01 3.21 6.90
C PRO A 300 15.97 3.00 5.73
N PHE A 301 15.47 2.43 4.62
CA PHE A 301 16.26 2.19 3.41
C PHE A 301 16.32 3.38 2.44
N GLN A 302 15.95 4.59 2.86
CA GLN A 302 15.94 5.77 1.99
C GLN A 302 17.33 6.13 1.42
N TRP A 303 18.41 5.71 2.08
CA TRP A 303 19.80 6.01 1.69
C TRP A 303 20.48 4.83 0.99
N GLU A 304 19.78 3.71 0.85
CA GLU A 304 20.31 2.56 0.14
C GLU A 304 20.37 2.80 -1.37
N THR A 305 21.25 2.06 -2.04
CA THR A 305 21.40 2.15 -3.48
C THR A 305 20.35 1.28 -4.18
N GLN A 306 19.69 1.82 -5.20
CA GLN A 306 18.93 1.00 -6.14
C GLN A 306 19.89 0.26 -7.08
N VAL A 307 19.61 -0.99 -7.35
CA VAL A 307 20.38 -1.76 -8.36
C VAL A 307 20.28 -1.12 -9.75
N THR A 308 21.30 -1.27 -10.56
CA THR A 308 21.27 -0.84 -11.96
C THR A 308 20.22 -1.63 -12.75
N MET A 309 19.73 -1.06 -13.86
CA MET A 309 18.80 -1.76 -14.75
C MET A 309 19.37 -3.08 -15.27
N ASP A 310 20.66 -3.12 -15.58
CA ASP A 310 21.31 -4.33 -16.08
C ASP A 310 21.38 -5.41 -15.01
N GLU A 311 21.70 -5.04 -13.77
CA GLU A 311 21.71 -5.99 -12.65
C GLU A 311 20.30 -6.49 -12.33
N TYR A 312 19.28 -5.62 -12.38
CA TYR A 312 17.88 -6.05 -12.23
C TYR A 312 17.49 -7.04 -13.32
N LYS A 313 17.80 -6.75 -14.59
CA LYS A 313 17.55 -7.66 -15.73
C LYS A 313 18.27 -9.00 -15.56
N ARG A 314 19.52 -8.99 -15.08
CA ARG A 314 20.29 -10.20 -14.78
C ARG A 314 19.60 -11.06 -13.72
N LYS A 315 19.13 -10.45 -12.63
CA LYS A 315 18.42 -11.14 -11.56
C LYS A 315 17.07 -11.69 -12.02
N VAL A 316 16.33 -10.94 -12.82
CA VAL A 316 15.09 -11.42 -13.47
C VAL A 316 15.35 -12.66 -14.32
N GLN A 317 16.43 -12.64 -15.12
CA GLN A 317 16.79 -13.78 -15.97
C GLN A 317 17.20 -14.99 -15.12
N LEU A 318 18.01 -14.80 -14.07
CA LEU A 318 18.43 -15.84 -13.13
C LEU A 318 17.19 -16.54 -12.52
N LEU A 319 16.22 -15.76 -12.03
CA LEU A 319 14.99 -16.30 -11.46
C LEU A 319 14.13 -17.01 -12.52
N ARG A 320 14.01 -16.45 -13.72
CA ARG A 320 13.26 -17.03 -14.82
C ARG A 320 13.79 -18.41 -15.22
N GLU A 321 15.11 -18.58 -15.24
CA GLU A 321 15.76 -19.85 -15.58
C GLU A 321 15.63 -20.90 -14.47
N SER A 322 15.47 -20.45 -13.21
CA SER A 322 15.32 -21.35 -12.05
C SER A 322 13.89 -21.87 -11.88
N ILE A 323 12.86 -21.13 -12.36
CA ILE A 323 11.45 -21.53 -12.28
C ILE A 323 11.13 -22.48 -13.45
N ARG A 324 11.08 -23.80 -13.19
CA ARG A 324 10.83 -24.84 -14.20
C ARG A 324 9.44 -25.49 -14.11
N ALA A 325 8.75 -25.31 -12.98
CA ALA A 325 7.45 -25.95 -12.76
C ALA A 325 6.35 -25.28 -13.61
N LYS A 326 5.66 -26.04 -14.46
CA LYS A 326 4.58 -25.52 -15.34
C LYS A 326 3.42 -24.86 -14.58
N SER A 327 3.24 -25.21 -13.31
CA SER A 327 2.21 -24.62 -12.42
C SER A 327 2.62 -23.28 -11.81
N VAL A 328 3.87 -22.85 -12.05
CA VAL A 328 4.39 -21.58 -11.55
C VAL A 328 4.57 -20.61 -12.70
N THR A 329 3.83 -19.51 -12.66
CA THR A 329 3.98 -18.40 -13.64
C THR A 329 4.79 -17.30 -13.00
N TYR A 330 5.77 -16.76 -13.72
CA TYR A 330 6.62 -15.67 -13.27
C TYR A 330 6.32 -14.39 -14.05
N ASN A 331 6.04 -13.31 -13.30
CA ASN A 331 5.86 -11.96 -13.83
C ASN A 331 6.82 -11.01 -13.13
N TRP A 332 7.27 -9.98 -13.82
CA TRP A 332 8.15 -8.95 -13.27
C TRP A 332 7.73 -7.57 -13.77
N HIS A 333 8.06 -6.55 -12.98
CA HIS A 333 7.84 -5.17 -13.39
C HIS A 333 8.92 -4.74 -14.39
N ASP A 334 8.52 -3.85 -15.27
CA ASP A 334 9.43 -3.24 -16.24
C ASP A 334 10.52 -2.42 -15.52
N PRO A 335 11.82 -2.62 -15.86
CA PRO A 335 12.91 -1.90 -15.21
C PRO A 335 12.90 -0.39 -15.48
N ASP A 336 12.45 0.05 -16.67
CA ASP A 336 12.41 1.46 -17.02
C ASP A 336 11.36 2.20 -16.19
N THR A 337 10.20 1.56 -15.96
CA THR A 337 9.18 2.06 -15.04
C THR A 337 9.71 2.23 -13.61
N SER A 338 10.47 1.26 -13.11
CA SER A 338 11.07 1.32 -11.78
C SER A 338 12.16 2.39 -11.66
N PHE A 339 12.89 2.64 -12.75
CA PHE A 339 13.86 3.73 -12.82
C PHE A 339 13.17 5.10 -12.75
N VAL A 340 12.13 5.31 -13.56
CA VAL A 340 11.34 6.55 -13.54
C VAL A 340 10.70 6.75 -12.16
N GLU A 341 10.19 5.71 -11.54
CA GLU A 341 9.66 5.76 -10.16
C GLU A 341 10.72 6.26 -9.17
N ALA A 342 11.95 5.78 -9.27
CA ALA A 342 13.04 6.22 -8.40
C ALA A 342 13.36 7.72 -8.60
N VAL A 343 13.45 8.16 -9.85
CA VAL A 343 13.68 9.57 -10.19
C VAL A 343 12.60 10.46 -9.60
N LEU A 344 11.32 10.10 -9.79
CA LEU A 344 10.19 10.89 -9.29
C LEU A 344 10.07 10.85 -7.76
N SER A 345 10.31 9.70 -7.13
CA SER A 345 10.13 9.54 -5.68
C SER A 345 11.28 10.14 -4.85
N ARG A 346 12.47 10.25 -5.42
CA ARG A 346 13.69 10.77 -4.75
C ARG A 346 14.10 12.15 -5.24
N GLY A 347 13.52 12.60 -6.34
CA GLY A 347 13.77 13.92 -6.89
C GLY A 347 13.18 15.06 -6.06
N ASP A 348 13.53 16.24 -6.43
CA ASP A 348 13.03 17.48 -5.85
C ASP A 348 12.28 18.32 -6.90
N ARG A 349 11.99 19.59 -6.55
CA ARG A 349 11.24 20.50 -7.45
C ARG A 349 11.83 20.70 -8.84
N ARG A 350 13.14 20.43 -9.05
CA ARG A 350 13.79 20.51 -10.37
C ARG A 350 13.27 19.45 -11.35
N ILE A 351 12.66 18.37 -10.84
CA ILE A 351 12.00 17.36 -11.70
C ILE A 351 10.85 17.97 -12.51
N ALA A 352 10.23 19.04 -12.04
CA ALA A 352 9.18 19.73 -12.81
C ALA A 352 9.68 20.22 -14.17
N ASP A 353 10.91 20.77 -14.22
CA ASP A 353 11.52 21.26 -15.47
C ASP A 353 11.80 20.08 -16.42
N VAL A 354 12.22 18.93 -15.87
CA VAL A 354 12.43 17.69 -16.65
C VAL A 354 11.12 17.18 -17.23
N ILE A 355 10.05 17.14 -16.44
CA ILE A 355 8.73 16.71 -16.91
C ILE A 355 8.21 17.63 -18.02
N GLU A 356 8.35 18.94 -17.86
CA GLU A 356 7.95 19.91 -18.88
C GLU A 356 8.74 19.72 -20.18
N GLU A 357 10.05 19.52 -20.09
CA GLU A 357 10.90 19.31 -21.26
C GLU A 357 10.57 17.98 -21.98
N VAL A 358 10.33 16.89 -21.23
CA VAL A 358 9.88 15.62 -21.83
C VAL A 358 8.55 15.80 -22.56
N TRP A 359 7.59 16.52 -21.95
CA TRP A 359 6.30 16.79 -22.58
C TRP A 359 6.44 17.64 -23.87
N ARG A 360 7.37 18.61 -23.91
CA ARG A 360 7.61 19.41 -25.10
C ARG A 360 8.22 18.62 -26.26
N ARG A 361 8.93 17.52 -25.96
CA ARG A 361 9.59 16.65 -26.97
C ARG A 361 8.72 15.51 -27.45
N ALA A 362 7.69 15.11 -26.67
CA ALA A 362 6.74 14.08 -27.04
C ALA A 362 5.70 14.57 -28.06
#